data_bd1152750e66714b5659e072e4cf5b88
#
_entry.id   bd1152750e66714b5659e072e4cf5b88
#
_cell.length_a   1.000
_cell.length_b   1.000
_cell.length_c   1.000
_cell.angle_alpha   90.00
_cell.angle_beta   90.00
_cell.angle_gamma   90.00
#
_symmetry.space_group_name_H-M   'P 1'
#
loop_
_entity.id
_entity.type
_entity.pdbx_description
1 polymer ?
#
loop_
_entity_poly.entity_id
_entity_poly.type
_entity_poly.pdbx_seq_one_letter_code
_entity_poly.pdbx_strand_id
1 'polypeptide(L)'
;MSSEIDARIKSARGFIFDMDGTIALGDAASGGHKALPGAVAFLSLLRARGTPFRVFTNGTAKPPAAYAASLRNAGFDLADHEMMTPSSSAAIWFERKGIRRVRVLGNAGVVAPLIERGIEVIGASEDAECDAVYTGWFREFTFPDLEAACQSLWDGA
;
A
#
# COMPACT_ATOMS: atom_id res chain seq x y z
N MET A 1 31.90 9.29 -4.45
CA MET A 1 30.49 8.85 -4.43
C MET A 1 30.10 8.10 -3.16
N SER A 2 30.89 7.19 -2.62
CA SER A 2 30.58 6.46 -1.37
C SER A 2 30.44 7.38 -0.15
N SER A 3 31.38 8.32 0.07
CA SER A 3 31.40 9.18 1.27
C SER A 3 30.22 10.17 1.38
N GLU A 4 29.68 10.64 0.25
CA GLU A 4 28.54 11.55 0.24
C GLU A 4 27.23 10.81 0.54
N ILE A 5 27.05 9.60 -0.04
CA ILE A 5 25.91 8.74 0.25
C ILE A 5 25.91 8.34 1.73
N ASP A 6 27.07 7.94 2.27
CA ASP A 6 27.23 7.58 3.68
C ASP A 6 26.88 8.75 4.61
N ALA A 7 27.30 9.97 4.26
CA ALA A 7 26.96 11.18 5.02
C ALA A 7 25.45 11.46 4.99
N ARG A 8 24.80 11.33 3.83
CA ARG A 8 23.35 11.51 3.69
C ARG A 8 22.56 10.47 4.48
N ILE A 9 22.96 9.19 4.44
CA ILE A 9 22.33 8.12 5.23
C ILE A 9 22.47 8.41 6.73
N LYS A 10 23.67 8.81 7.19
CA LYS A 10 23.92 9.12 8.59
C LYS A 10 23.15 10.33 9.11
N SER A 11 22.85 11.30 8.25
CA SER A 11 22.09 12.51 8.59
C SER A 11 20.59 12.39 8.34
N ALA A 12 20.11 11.26 7.80
CA ALA A 12 18.70 11.04 7.52
C ALA A 12 17.87 11.01 8.82
N ARG A 13 16.77 11.76 8.84
CA ARG A 13 15.87 11.84 9.98
C ARG A 13 14.74 10.80 9.94
N GLY A 14 14.68 10.00 8.89
CA GLY A 14 13.71 8.92 8.69
C GLY A 14 13.97 8.20 7.38
N PHE A 15 13.35 7.03 7.23
CA PHE A 15 13.53 6.17 6.08
C PHE A 15 12.20 5.68 5.52
N ILE A 16 12.15 5.51 4.22
CA ILE A 16 11.09 4.78 3.52
C ILE A 16 11.78 3.65 2.77
N PHE A 17 11.37 2.42 3.05
CA PHE A 17 11.90 1.22 2.40
C PHE A 17 10.86 0.66 1.45
N ASP A 18 11.27 0.36 0.24
CA ASP A 18 10.54 -0.59 -0.59
C ASP A 18 10.61 -1.99 0.04
N MET A 19 9.61 -2.81 -0.21
CA MET A 19 9.48 -4.13 0.41
C MET A 19 10.16 -5.21 -0.42
N ASP A 20 9.64 -5.45 -1.63
CA ASP A 20 10.03 -6.59 -2.45
C ASP A 20 11.39 -6.38 -3.12
N GLY A 21 12.34 -7.28 -2.84
CA GLY A 21 13.71 -7.17 -3.33
C GLY A 21 14.60 -6.19 -2.55
N THR A 22 14.04 -5.44 -1.59
CA THR A 22 14.77 -4.47 -0.76
C THR A 22 14.95 -4.96 0.67
N ILE A 23 13.88 -5.33 1.37
CA ILE A 23 13.96 -5.86 2.74
C ILE A 23 13.46 -7.30 2.84
N ALA A 24 12.60 -7.74 1.92
CA ALA A 24 12.03 -9.09 1.90
C ALA A 24 11.83 -9.57 0.47
N LEU A 25 11.65 -10.88 0.31
CA LEU A 25 11.22 -11.52 -0.94
C LEU A 25 9.96 -12.32 -0.67
N GLY A 26 9.05 -12.34 -1.64
CA GLY A 26 7.91 -13.26 -1.62
C GLY A 26 8.38 -14.70 -1.52
N ASP A 27 7.77 -15.47 -0.63
CA ASP A 27 8.03 -16.90 -0.46
C ASP A 27 6.83 -17.71 -0.98
N ALA A 28 7.01 -18.30 -2.15
CA ALA A 28 5.96 -19.10 -2.79
C ALA A 28 5.54 -20.32 -1.97
N ALA A 29 6.42 -20.84 -1.13
CA ALA A 29 6.14 -22.04 -0.33
C ALA A 29 5.22 -21.74 0.86
N SER A 30 5.39 -20.58 1.50
CA SER A 30 4.55 -20.17 2.64
C SER A 30 3.42 -19.22 2.24
N GLY A 31 3.43 -18.68 1.02
CA GLY A 31 2.55 -17.59 0.59
C GLY A 31 2.80 -16.26 1.31
N GLY A 32 3.90 -16.19 2.07
CA GLY A 32 4.35 -15.05 2.86
C GLY A 32 5.58 -14.36 2.29
N HIS A 33 6.43 -13.87 3.19
CA HIS A 33 7.69 -13.22 2.86
C HIS A 33 8.85 -13.83 3.66
N LYS A 34 10.05 -13.74 3.09
CA LYS A 34 11.30 -14.09 3.74
C LYS A 34 12.19 -12.86 3.80
N ALA A 35 12.71 -12.54 4.98
CA ALA A 35 13.60 -11.40 5.16
C ALA A 35 14.91 -11.58 4.38
N LEU A 36 15.38 -10.51 3.76
CA LEU A 36 16.71 -10.46 3.19
C LEU A 36 17.78 -10.37 4.28
N PRO A 37 19.00 -10.87 4.03
CA PRO A 37 20.09 -10.83 5.01
C PRO A 37 20.36 -9.43 5.52
N GLY A 38 20.36 -9.26 6.86
CA GLY A 38 20.61 -7.99 7.51
C GLY A 38 19.42 -7.05 7.65
N ALA A 39 18.32 -7.24 6.90
CA ALA A 39 17.18 -6.33 6.88
C ALA A 39 16.49 -6.23 8.25
N VAL A 40 16.23 -7.36 8.92
CA VAL A 40 15.65 -7.38 10.26
C VAL A 40 16.53 -6.63 11.26
N ALA A 41 17.83 -6.93 11.28
CA ALA A 41 18.78 -6.27 12.19
C ALA A 41 18.86 -4.76 11.94
N PHE A 42 18.80 -4.33 10.68
CA PHE A 42 18.85 -2.92 10.33
C PHE A 42 17.59 -2.15 10.77
N LEU A 43 16.38 -2.68 10.56
CA LEU A 43 15.15 -2.06 11.03
C LEU A 43 15.10 -2.02 12.56
N SER A 44 15.56 -3.09 13.24
CA SER A 44 15.68 -3.12 14.69
C SER A 44 16.65 -2.06 15.21
N LEU A 45 17.75 -1.82 14.51
CA LEU A 45 18.69 -0.75 14.85
C LEU A 45 18.05 0.65 14.72
N LEU A 46 17.28 0.89 13.66
CA LEU A 46 16.56 2.16 13.49
C LEU A 46 15.56 2.38 14.61
N ARG A 47 14.82 1.35 14.98
CA ARG A 47 13.87 1.40 16.10
C ARG A 47 14.57 1.70 17.42
N ALA A 48 15.67 1.02 17.73
CA ALA A 48 16.45 1.25 18.93
C ALA A 48 17.03 2.68 19.01
N ARG A 49 17.26 3.32 17.86
CA ARG A 49 17.72 4.73 17.76
C ARG A 49 16.58 5.75 17.75
N GLY A 50 15.33 5.31 17.79
CA GLY A 50 14.18 6.19 17.64
C GLY A 50 14.09 6.86 16.26
N THR A 51 14.75 6.30 15.23
CA THR A 51 14.70 6.82 13.86
C THR A 51 13.44 6.30 13.18
N PRO A 52 12.49 7.17 12.79
CA PRO A 52 11.23 6.72 12.20
C PRO A 52 11.45 6.10 10.82
N PHE A 53 10.68 5.08 10.52
CA PHE A 53 10.68 4.49 9.19
C PHE A 53 9.27 4.06 8.76
N ARG A 54 9.10 3.84 7.46
CA ARG A 54 7.93 3.22 6.84
C ARG A 54 8.41 2.18 5.83
N VAL A 55 7.61 1.13 5.69
CA VAL A 55 7.75 0.19 4.58
C VAL A 55 6.65 0.48 3.57
N PHE A 56 7.02 0.66 2.33
CA PHE A 56 6.10 0.95 1.23
C PHE A 56 6.27 -0.12 0.15
N THR A 57 5.18 -0.73 -0.27
CA THR A 57 5.16 -1.65 -1.42
C THR A 57 4.26 -1.08 -2.51
N ASN A 58 4.54 -1.37 -3.76
CA ASN A 58 3.63 -1.10 -4.88
C ASN A 58 2.51 -2.16 -5.01
N GLY A 59 2.50 -3.18 -4.16
CA GLY A 59 1.48 -4.23 -4.14
C GLY A 59 0.12 -3.70 -3.66
N THR A 60 -0.94 -4.03 -4.40
CA THR A 60 -2.34 -3.72 -4.06
C THR A 60 -3.18 -4.97 -3.79
N ALA A 61 -2.57 -6.16 -3.81
CA ALA A 61 -3.30 -7.41 -3.67
C ALA A 61 -3.82 -7.66 -2.23
N LYS A 62 -3.16 -7.10 -1.23
CA LYS A 62 -3.50 -7.28 0.19
C LYS A 62 -3.59 -5.93 0.91
N PRO A 63 -4.39 -5.81 1.97
CA PRO A 63 -4.38 -4.63 2.84
C PRO A 63 -3.03 -4.46 3.54
N PRO A 64 -2.65 -3.22 3.95
CA PRO A 64 -1.40 -2.95 4.68
C PRO A 64 -1.16 -3.86 5.87
N ALA A 65 -2.18 -4.09 6.72
CA ALA A 65 -2.09 -4.96 7.90
C ALA A 65 -1.71 -6.40 7.55
N ALA A 66 -2.18 -6.94 6.41
CA ALA A 66 -1.82 -8.29 5.97
C ALA A 66 -0.36 -8.37 5.50
N TYR A 67 0.16 -7.33 4.84
CA TYR A 67 1.60 -7.24 4.54
C TYR A 67 2.44 -7.11 5.81
N ALA A 68 2.03 -6.24 6.75
CA ALA A 68 2.71 -6.09 8.03
C ALA A 68 2.74 -7.40 8.81
N ALA A 69 1.63 -8.15 8.88
CA ALA A 69 1.59 -9.47 9.51
C ALA A 69 2.55 -10.46 8.84
N SER A 70 2.61 -10.47 7.51
CA SER A 70 3.53 -11.33 6.77
C SER A 70 5.00 -11.00 7.06
N LEU A 71 5.33 -9.71 7.16
CA LEU A 71 6.68 -9.27 7.53
C LEU A 71 7.01 -9.59 9.00
N ARG A 72 6.05 -9.47 9.92
CA ARG A 72 6.24 -9.93 11.32
C ARG A 72 6.57 -11.42 11.38
N ASN A 73 5.87 -12.24 10.59
CA ASN A 73 6.18 -13.68 10.49
C ASN A 73 7.58 -13.94 9.91
N ALA A 74 8.12 -13.02 9.10
CA ALA A 74 9.48 -13.06 8.60
C ALA A 74 10.53 -12.49 9.59
N GLY A 75 10.11 -12.11 10.80
CA GLY A 75 10.98 -11.66 11.90
C GLY A 75 11.13 -10.16 12.06
N PHE A 76 10.39 -9.34 11.29
CA PHE A 76 10.43 -7.89 11.47
C PHE A 76 9.57 -7.44 12.65
N ASP A 77 10.06 -6.48 13.42
CA ASP A 77 9.24 -5.71 14.37
C ASP A 77 8.60 -4.54 13.61
N LEU A 78 7.38 -4.74 13.13
CA LEU A 78 6.65 -3.78 12.29
C LEU A 78 5.22 -3.61 12.76
N ALA A 79 4.82 -2.39 13.07
CA ALA A 79 3.44 -2.05 13.36
C ALA A 79 2.62 -1.87 12.07
N ASP A 80 1.30 -2.11 12.13
CA ASP A 80 0.44 -2.00 10.94
C ASP A 80 0.49 -0.62 10.29
N HIS A 81 0.55 0.45 11.10
CA HIS A 81 0.63 1.83 10.59
C HIS A 81 1.98 2.19 9.95
N GLU A 82 3.00 1.36 10.10
CA GLU A 82 4.31 1.51 9.46
C GLU A 82 4.36 0.90 8.06
N MET A 83 3.37 0.08 7.71
CA MET A 83 3.21 -0.50 6.39
C MET A 83 2.30 0.36 5.53
N MET A 84 2.74 0.68 4.32
CA MET A 84 2.00 1.50 3.36
C MET A 84 1.86 0.78 2.02
N THR A 85 0.71 1.01 1.38
CA THR A 85 0.41 0.54 0.02
C THR A 85 -0.07 1.73 -0.82
N PRO A 86 -0.13 1.62 -2.16
CA PRO A 86 -0.76 2.64 -2.99
C PRO A 86 -2.17 2.98 -2.53
N SER A 87 -2.96 1.96 -2.13
CA SER A 87 -4.35 2.14 -1.71
C SER A 87 -4.47 2.89 -0.38
N SER A 88 -3.58 2.62 0.59
CA SER A 88 -3.57 3.39 1.85
C SER A 88 -3.18 4.85 1.62
N SER A 89 -2.29 5.11 0.67
CA SER A 89 -1.89 6.48 0.29
C SER A 89 -2.99 7.19 -0.48
N ALA A 90 -3.66 6.49 -1.41
CA ALA A 90 -4.81 7.01 -2.15
C ALA A 90 -5.96 7.38 -1.21
N ALA A 91 -6.27 6.53 -0.22
CA ALA A 91 -7.31 6.79 0.77
C ALA A 91 -7.05 8.08 1.56
N ILE A 92 -5.80 8.33 1.97
CA ILE A 92 -5.40 9.61 2.61
C ILE A 92 -5.61 10.79 1.65
N TRP A 93 -5.25 10.61 0.39
CA TRP A 93 -5.38 11.67 -0.61
C TRP A 93 -6.84 11.98 -0.91
N PHE A 94 -7.70 10.98 -1.06
CA PHE A 94 -9.13 11.13 -1.26
C PHE A 94 -9.79 11.89 -0.08
N GLU A 95 -9.47 11.47 1.15
CA GLU A 95 -9.96 12.15 2.35
C GLU A 95 -9.59 13.63 2.35
N ARG A 96 -8.34 13.97 2.06
CA ARG A 96 -7.86 15.37 1.98
C ARG A 96 -8.50 16.18 0.86
N LYS A 97 -8.93 15.53 -0.21
CA LYS A 97 -9.61 16.16 -1.35
C LYS A 97 -11.13 16.23 -1.17
N GLY A 98 -11.68 15.66 -0.09
CA GLY A 98 -13.11 15.61 0.16
C GLY A 98 -13.86 14.64 -0.74
N ILE A 99 -13.15 13.72 -1.41
CA ILE A 99 -13.71 12.64 -2.20
C ILE A 99 -14.32 11.62 -1.25
N ARG A 100 -15.61 11.30 -1.44
CA ARG A 100 -16.39 10.50 -0.50
C ARG A 100 -16.87 9.17 -1.09
N ARG A 101 -17.07 9.11 -2.40
CA ARG A 101 -17.61 7.97 -3.13
C ARG A 101 -16.66 7.59 -4.24
N VAL A 102 -16.11 6.39 -4.21
CA VAL A 102 -15.08 5.95 -5.15
C VAL A 102 -15.50 4.64 -5.79
N ARG A 103 -15.62 4.63 -7.11
CA ARG A 103 -15.77 3.39 -7.88
C ARG A 103 -14.44 2.67 -7.93
N VAL A 104 -14.44 1.39 -7.54
CA VAL A 104 -13.21 0.63 -7.41
C VAL A 104 -13.19 -0.57 -8.36
N LEU A 105 -12.15 -0.63 -9.20
CA LEU A 105 -11.72 -1.85 -9.87
C LEU A 105 -10.54 -2.43 -9.09
N GLY A 106 -10.83 -3.29 -8.13
CA GLY A 106 -9.82 -3.80 -7.21
C GLY A 106 -10.36 -4.86 -6.25
N ASN A 107 -9.44 -5.54 -5.61
CA ASN A 107 -9.72 -6.53 -4.56
C ASN A 107 -9.70 -5.90 -3.15
N ALA A 108 -9.75 -6.76 -2.12
CA ALA A 108 -9.74 -6.33 -0.73
C ALA A 108 -8.55 -5.43 -0.36
N GLY A 109 -7.39 -5.59 -1.01
CA GLY A 109 -6.22 -4.75 -0.78
C GLY A 109 -6.40 -3.31 -1.25
N VAL A 110 -7.31 -3.10 -2.21
CA VAL A 110 -7.69 -1.76 -2.67
C VAL A 110 -8.84 -1.20 -1.82
N VAL A 111 -9.85 -2.02 -1.57
CA VAL A 111 -11.10 -1.63 -0.92
C VAL A 111 -10.92 -1.30 0.58
N ALA A 112 -10.23 -2.16 1.32
CA ALA A 112 -10.15 -2.05 2.77
C ALA A 112 -9.58 -0.69 3.27
N PRO A 113 -8.46 -0.16 2.72
CA PRO A 113 -7.94 1.14 3.15
C PRO A 113 -8.89 2.32 2.90
N LEU A 114 -9.76 2.23 1.89
CA LEU A 114 -10.76 3.25 1.60
C LEU A 114 -11.86 3.22 2.65
N ILE A 115 -12.41 2.03 2.93
CA ILE A 115 -13.47 1.84 3.92
C ILE A 115 -12.99 2.26 5.32
N GLU A 116 -11.76 1.91 5.70
CA GLU A 116 -11.15 2.28 6.99
C GLU A 116 -11.10 3.81 7.20
N ARG A 117 -11.14 4.59 6.12
CA ARG A 117 -11.20 6.07 6.16
C ARG A 117 -12.59 6.64 5.91
N GLY A 118 -13.62 5.81 5.94
CA GLY A 118 -14.99 6.25 5.74
C GLY A 118 -15.33 6.67 4.32
N ILE A 119 -14.56 6.20 3.33
CA ILE A 119 -14.86 6.40 1.92
C ILE A 119 -15.83 5.31 1.49
N GLU A 120 -16.94 5.71 0.90
CA GLU A 120 -17.91 4.79 0.30
C GLU A 120 -17.33 4.18 -0.97
N VAL A 121 -17.28 2.86 -1.02
CA VAL A 121 -16.79 2.12 -2.17
C VAL A 121 -17.97 1.67 -3.02
N ILE A 122 -17.99 2.13 -4.26
CA ILE A 122 -18.95 1.71 -5.28
C ILE A 122 -18.35 0.52 -6.02
N GLY A 123 -19.12 -0.55 -6.15
CA GLY A 123 -18.72 -1.73 -6.91
C GLY A 123 -18.44 -1.42 -8.38
N ALA A 124 -17.59 -2.21 -9.01
CA ALA A 124 -17.10 -1.91 -10.36
C ALA A 124 -18.22 -1.69 -11.38
N SER A 125 -19.29 -2.53 -11.36
CA SER A 125 -20.45 -2.43 -12.27
C SER A 125 -21.74 -1.92 -11.58
N GLU A 126 -21.64 -1.40 -10.36
CA GLU A 126 -22.80 -0.89 -9.63
C GLU A 126 -23.33 0.39 -10.30
N ASP A 127 -24.65 0.49 -10.48
CA ASP A 127 -25.31 1.69 -11.03
C ASP A 127 -25.43 2.77 -9.94
N ALA A 128 -24.37 3.55 -9.77
CA ALA A 128 -24.28 4.60 -8.78
C ALA A 128 -23.28 5.68 -9.23
N GLU A 129 -23.56 6.93 -8.88
CA GLU A 129 -22.63 8.04 -9.07
C GLU A 129 -21.42 7.92 -8.14
N CYS A 130 -20.28 8.42 -8.56
CA CYS A 130 -19.06 8.48 -7.74
C CYS A 130 -18.26 9.76 -8.03
N ASP A 131 -17.38 10.11 -7.08
CA ASP A 131 -16.52 11.29 -7.16
C ASP A 131 -15.18 10.97 -7.85
N ALA A 132 -14.81 9.70 -7.92
CA ALA A 132 -13.57 9.24 -8.52
C ALA A 132 -13.63 7.76 -8.92
N VAL A 133 -12.80 7.37 -9.87
CA VAL A 133 -12.53 5.97 -10.22
C VAL A 133 -11.13 5.60 -9.75
N TYR A 134 -10.99 4.49 -9.05
CA TYR A 134 -9.72 3.98 -8.57
C TYR A 134 -9.48 2.53 -8.99
N THR A 135 -8.35 2.30 -9.68
CA THR A 135 -7.97 0.97 -10.17
C THR A 135 -6.69 0.50 -9.49
N GLY A 136 -6.75 -0.68 -8.87
CA GLY A 136 -5.57 -1.40 -8.36
C GLY A 136 -5.10 -2.48 -9.33
N TRP A 137 -4.15 -3.31 -8.87
CA TRP A 137 -3.81 -4.54 -9.59
C TRP A 137 -4.97 -5.54 -9.45
N PHE A 138 -5.79 -5.63 -10.50
CA PHE A 138 -7.02 -6.42 -10.53
C PHE A 138 -7.20 -6.99 -11.94
N ARG A 139 -7.32 -8.30 -12.06
CA ARG A 139 -7.42 -9.00 -13.35
C ARG A 139 -8.81 -9.57 -13.60
N GLU A 140 -9.65 -9.56 -12.59
CA GLU A 140 -10.99 -10.18 -12.59
C GLU A 140 -12.11 -9.25 -13.04
N PHE A 141 -11.80 -8.03 -13.48
CA PHE A 141 -12.79 -7.10 -14.01
C PHE A 141 -13.35 -7.59 -15.36
N THR A 142 -14.62 -7.30 -15.58
CA THR A 142 -15.33 -7.61 -16.80
C THR A 142 -15.43 -6.39 -17.73
N PHE A 143 -15.89 -6.59 -18.94
CA PHE A 143 -16.17 -5.46 -19.85
C PHE A 143 -17.21 -4.48 -19.29
N PRO A 144 -18.36 -4.93 -18.70
CA PRO A 144 -19.30 -4.04 -18.00
C PRO A 144 -18.65 -3.23 -16.86
N ASP A 145 -17.72 -3.78 -16.12
CA ASP A 145 -17.00 -3.03 -15.07
C ASP A 145 -16.19 -1.87 -15.68
N LEU A 146 -15.54 -2.12 -16.81
CA LEU A 146 -14.77 -1.11 -17.52
C LEU A 146 -15.69 -0.04 -18.14
N GLU A 147 -16.81 -0.44 -18.73
CA GLU A 147 -17.82 0.49 -19.27
C GLU A 147 -18.35 1.43 -18.17
N ALA A 148 -18.73 0.88 -17.02
CA ALA A 148 -19.21 1.66 -15.88
C ALA A 148 -18.15 2.64 -15.36
N ALA A 149 -16.88 2.21 -15.31
CA ALA A 149 -15.78 3.08 -14.91
C ALA A 149 -15.56 4.22 -15.91
N CYS A 150 -15.58 3.93 -17.22
CA CYS A 150 -15.48 4.95 -18.26
C CYS A 150 -16.67 5.93 -18.22
N GLN A 151 -17.89 5.41 -18.02
CA GLN A 151 -19.07 6.26 -17.90
C GLN A 151 -18.95 7.23 -16.71
N SER A 152 -18.51 6.74 -15.55
CA SER A 152 -18.28 7.60 -14.38
C SER A 152 -17.30 8.74 -14.66
N LEU A 153 -16.22 8.46 -15.41
CA LEU A 153 -15.25 9.49 -15.79
C LEU A 153 -15.85 10.52 -16.76
N TRP A 154 -16.71 10.10 -17.70
CA TRP A 154 -17.43 11.02 -18.59
C TRP A 154 -18.46 11.86 -17.87
N ASP A 155 -19.05 11.33 -16.79
CA ASP A 155 -20.02 12.05 -15.96
C ASP A 155 -19.32 12.99 -14.93
N GLY A 156 -17.99 13.00 -14.88
CA GLY A 156 -17.20 13.98 -14.14
C GLY A 156 -16.52 13.49 -12.86
N ALA A 157 -16.43 12.15 -12.67
CA ALA A 157 -15.69 11.54 -11.55
C ALA A 157 -14.17 11.78 -11.63
#